data_4ad13358fe6fa00602ca4fec2ec5341f
#
_entry.id   4ad13358fe6fa00602ca4fec2ec5341f
#
_cell.length_a   1.000
_cell.length_b   1.000
_cell.length_c   1.000
_cell.angle_alpha   90.00
_cell.angle_beta   90.00
_cell.angle_gamma   90.00
#
_symmetry.space_group_name_H-M   'P 1'
#
loop_
_entity.id
_entity.type
_entity.pdbx_description
1 polymer ?
#
loop_
_entity_poly.entity_id
_entity_poly.type
_entity_poly.pdbx_seq_one_letter_code
_entity_poly.pdbx_strand_id
1 'polypeptide(L)'
;MGNGKQPWLSLGYETFALHGAAGLKIEAMAKQLGISKSSFYHHFADTEIFITHLLQYHLERCEIIAIKEANAKSIDPELIDILVEFKWDLLFNRQLRFSRNQAEYIQVVNKTNELVGNAFVMLWVKELNLNFSPEKIAALFELALENFYLQINSDNLHHTWLSEYFQNLKRLAKAME
;
A
#
# COMPACT_ATOMS: atom_id res chain seq x y z
N MET A 1 7.17 15.02 -25.92
CA MET A 1 5.76 15.40 -25.68
C MET A 1 5.35 14.74 -24.37
N GLY A 2 5.19 15.52 -23.31
CA GLY A 2 4.92 15.01 -21.97
C GLY A 2 3.63 14.20 -21.93
N ASN A 3 3.71 13.07 -21.30
CA ASN A 3 2.60 12.12 -21.17
C ASN A 3 1.48 12.76 -20.34
N GLY A 4 0.51 13.43 -20.99
CA GLY A 4 -0.57 14.18 -20.33
C GLY A 4 -1.46 13.33 -19.41
N LYS A 5 -1.29 12.00 -19.43
CA LYS A 5 -1.94 11.02 -18.55
C LYS A 5 -1.29 10.98 -17.16
N GLN A 6 0.04 11.16 -17.07
CA GLN A 6 0.78 10.95 -15.81
C GLN A 6 0.35 11.90 -14.67
N PRO A 7 0.12 13.21 -14.88
CA PRO A 7 -0.36 14.09 -13.82
C PRO A 7 -1.69 13.61 -13.21
N TRP A 8 -2.62 13.12 -14.05
CA TRP A 8 -3.88 12.54 -13.60
C TRP A 8 -3.68 11.30 -12.75
N LEU A 9 -2.80 10.38 -13.19
CA LEU A 9 -2.50 9.15 -12.44
C LEU A 9 -1.87 9.48 -11.10
N SER A 10 -0.87 10.37 -11.03
CA SER A 10 -0.21 10.72 -9.78
C SER A 10 -1.19 11.36 -8.79
N LEU A 11 -1.93 12.39 -9.20
CA LEU A 11 -2.91 13.05 -8.32
C LEU A 11 -4.06 12.12 -7.96
N GLY A 12 -4.56 11.32 -8.91
CA GLY A 12 -5.63 10.35 -8.66
C GLY A 12 -5.22 9.28 -7.68
N TYR A 13 -3.98 8.82 -7.77
CA TYR A 13 -3.43 7.83 -6.86
C TYR A 13 -3.40 8.32 -5.40
N GLU A 14 -2.86 9.51 -5.18
CA GLU A 14 -2.84 10.14 -3.85
C GLU A 14 -4.26 10.45 -3.35
N THR A 15 -5.13 10.95 -4.22
CA THR A 15 -6.54 11.24 -3.88
C THR A 15 -7.28 9.97 -3.48
N PHE A 16 -7.10 8.88 -4.24
CA PHE A 16 -7.68 7.58 -3.90
C PHE A 16 -7.12 7.04 -2.59
N ALA A 17 -5.81 7.13 -2.38
CA ALA A 17 -5.16 6.70 -1.14
C ALA A 17 -5.73 7.39 0.12
N LEU A 18 -6.10 8.67 0.01
CA LEU A 18 -6.68 9.43 1.13
C LEU A 18 -8.19 9.24 1.27
N HIS A 19 -8.92 9.20 0.16
CA HIS A 19 -10.37 9.39 0.17
C HIS A 19 -11.15 8.27 -0.55
N GLY A 20 -10.45 7.26 -1.07
CA GLY A 20 -11.05 6.20 -1.88
C GLY A 20 -11.63 6.72 -3.21
N ALA A 21 -12.42 5.89 -3.87
CA ALA A 21 -13.07 6.24 -5.15
C ALA A 21 -13.98 7.48 -5.04
N ALA A 22 -14.62 7.67 -3.87
CA ALA A 22 -15.50 8.82 -3.65
C ALA A 22 -14.76 10.18 -3.69
N GLY A 23 -13.44 10.17 -3.45
CA GLY A 23 -12.58 11.35 -3.54
C GLY A 23 -12.23 11.79 -4.96
N LEU A 24 -12.37 10.93 -5.95
CA LEU A 24 -11.99 11.19 -7.35
C LEU A 24 -12.98 12.14 -8.03
N LYS A 25 -12.91 13.43 -7.68
CA LYS A 25 -13.73 14.50 -8.26
C LYS A 25 -12.98 15.16 -9.39
N ILE A 26 -13.30 14.77 -10.65
CA ILE A 26 -12.55 15.18 -11.85
C ILE A 26 -12.42 16.69 -11.98
N GLU A 27 -13.45 17.46 -11.61
CA GLU A 27 -13.41 18.93 -11.66
C GLU A 27 -12.44 19.52 -10.63
N ALA A 28 -12.42 18.97 -9.42
CA ALA A 28 -11.49 19.41 -8.38
C ALA A 28 -10.05 19.06 -8.76
N MET A 29 -9.83 17.86 -9.29
CA MET A 29 -8.52 17.40 -9.74
C MET A 29 -8.01 18.24 -10.92
N ALA A 30 -8.87 18.54 -11.91
CA ALA A 30 -8.53 19.41 -13.03
C ALA A 30 -8.07 20.80 -12.55
N LYS A 31 -8.79 21.38 -11.60
CA LYS A 31 -8.43 22.66 -10.97
C LYS A 31 -7.09 22.59 -10.25
N GLN A 32 -6.84 21.53 -9.50
CA GLN A 32 -5.58 21.33 -8.77
C GLN A 32 -4.39 21.16 -9.72
N LEU A 33 -4.58 20.45 -10.84
CA LEU A 33 -3.56 20.27 -11.88
C LEU A 33 -3.36 21.50 -12.77
N GLY A 34 -4.26 22.47 -12.73
CA GLY A 34 -4.23 23.65 -13.62
C GLY A 34 -4.51 23.32 -15.09
N ILE A 35 -5.25 22.23 -15.36
CA ILE A 35 -5.57 21.75 -16.71
C ILE A 35 -7.09 21.61 -16.91
N SER A 36 -7.52 21.52 -18.16
CA SER A 36 -8.96 21.43 -18.47
C SER A 36 -9.52 20.05 -18.14
N LYS A 37 -10.78 20.01 -17.71
CA LYS A 37 -11.54 18.75 -17.51
C LYS A 37 -11.60 17.90 -18.80
N SER A 38 -11.62 18.53 -19.99
CA SER A 38 -11.58 17.81 -21.27
C SER A 38 -10.31 16.98 -21.47
N SER A 39 -9.19 17.39 -20.86
CA SER A 39 -7.94 16.61 -20.84
C SER A 39 -8.11 15.25 -20.16
N PHE A 40 -8.92 15.15 -19.11
CA PHE A 40 -9.24 13.87 -18.48
C PHE A 40 -9.93 12.92 -19.47
N TYR A 41 -11.00 13.38 -20.09
CA TYR A 41 -11.79 12.57 -21.03
C TYR A 41 -11.07 12.25 -22.35
N HIS A 42 -9.97 12.94 -22.63
CA HIS A 42 -9.06 12.55 -23.70
C HIS A 42 -8.24 11.28 -23.34
N HIS A 43 -8.00 11.01 -22.05
CA HIS A 43 -7.18 9.89 -21.57
C HIS A 43 -8.03 8.76 -20.98
N PHE A 44 -9.16 9.09 -20.39
CA PHE A 44 -10.04 8.14 -19.68
C PHE A 44 -11.49 8.40 -20.08
N ALA A 45 -12.21 7.35 -20.46
CA ALA A 45 -13.59 7.46 -20.86
C ALA A 45 -14.49 7.98 -19.72
N ASP A 46 -14.23 7.48 -18.51
CA ASP A 46 -14.95 7.81 -17.29
C ASP A 46 -14.10 7.54 -16.04
N THR A 47 -14.69 7.70 -14.86
CA THR A 47 -14.02 7.47 -13.57
C THR A 47 -13.76 5.99 -13.31
N GLU A 48 -14.57 5.06 -13.82
CA GLU A 48 -14.39 3.62 -13.64
C GLU A 48 -13.14 3.15 -14.40
N ILE A 49 -13.01 3.57 -15.66
CA ILE A 49 -11.79 3.31 -16.45
C ILE A 49 -10.57 3.96 -15.78
N PHE A 50 -10.72 5.15 -15.21
CA PHE A 50 -9.64 5.79 -14.47
C PHE A 50 -9.21 4.96 -13.26
N ILE A 51 -10.17 4.44 -12.46
CA ILE A 51 -9.88 3.55 -11.34
C ILE A 51 -9.14 2.30 -11.81
N THR A 52 -9.56 1.65 -12.88
CA THR A 52 -8.86 0.50 -13.46
C THR A 52 -7.38 0.83 -13.76
N HIS A 53 -7.10 2.03 -14.29
CA HIS A 53 -5.73 2.49 -14.49
C HIS A 53 -4.98 2.74 -13.18
N LEU A 54 -5.64 3.24 -12.14
CA LEU A 54 -5.02 3.41 -10.81
C LEU A 54 -4.69 2.06 -10.18
N LEU A 55 -5.55 1.05 -10.31
CA LEU A 55 -5.31 -0.30 -9.84
C LEU A 55 -4.11 -0.96 -10.55
N GLN A 56 -4.03 -0.81 -11.87
CA GLN A 56 -2.88 -1.29 -12.62
C GLN A 56 -1.59 -0.57 -12.21
N TYR A 57 -1.63 0.74 -12.06
CA TYR A 57 -0.50 1.54 -11.58
C TYR A 57 -0.06 1.11 -10.17
N HIS A 58 -1.02 0.78 -9.29
CA HIS A 58 -0.72 0.25 -7.96
C HIS A 58 0.05 -1.07 -8.03
N LEU A 59 -0.36 -2.01 -8.88
CA LEU A 59 0.36 -3.28 -9.04
C LEU A 59 1.78 -3.09 -9.55
N GLU A 60 2.00 -2.21 -10.53
CA GLU A 60 3.35 -1.86 -11.02
C GLU A 60 4.24 -1.29 -9.92
N ARG A 61 3.68 -0.47 -9.03
CA ARG A 61 4.40 0.06 -7.86
C ARG A 61 4.69 -1.03 -6.83
N CYS A 62 3.77 -1.97 -6.60
CA CYS A 62 3.99 -3.11 -5.71
C CYS A 62 5.15 -4.00 -6.18
N GLU A 63 5.37 -4.16 -7.48
CA GLU A 63 6.55 -4.86 -8.01
C GLU A 63 7.86 -4.16 -7.61
N ILE A 64 7.88 -2.82 -7.66
CA ILE A 64 9.06 -2.02 -7.22
C ILE A 64 9.28 -2.18 -5.72
N ILE A 65 8.20 -2.12 -4.91
CA ILE A 65 8.27 -2.32 -3.46
C ILE A 65 8.83 -3.71 -3.15
N ALA A 66 8.28 -4.75 -3.77
CA ALA A 66 8.73 -6.13 -3.57
C ALA A 66 10.23 -6.32 -3.83
N ILE A 67 10.76 -5.70 -4.89
CA ILE A 67 12.20 -5.72 -5.19
C ILE A 67 13.02 -5.02 -4.10
N LYS A 68 12.55 -3.86 -3.60
CA LYS A 68 13.24 -3.14 -2.52
C LYS A 68 13.20 -3.93 -1.21
N GLU A 69 12.04 -4.46 -0.82
CA GLU A 69 11.88 -5.26 0.40
C GLU A 69 12.72 -6.54 0.36
N ALA A 70 12.81 -7.22 -0.80
CA ALA A 70 13.64 -8.41 -0.96
C ALA A 70 15.13 -8.14 -0.75
N ASN A 71 15.59 -6.89 -0.91
CA ASN A 71 16.96 -6.48 -0.69
C ASN A 71 17.21 -5.92 0.73
N ALA A 72 16.16 -5.64 1.50
CA ALA A 72 16.27 -5.15 2.88
C ALA A 72 16.89 -6.23 3.78
N LYS A 73 17.79 -5.82 4.67
CA LYS A 73 18.52 -6.70 5.59
C LYS A 73 18.06 -6.56 7.04
N SER A 74 17.32 -5.49 7.33
CA SER A 74 16.78 -5.18 8.65
C SER A 74 15.36 -4.64 8.57
N ILE A 75 14.59 -4.82 9.65
CA ILE A 75 13.29 -4.15 9.78
C ILE A 75 13.53 -2.66 10.01
N ASP A 76 14.37 -2.31 10.98
CA ASP A 76 14.75 -0.93 11.29
C ASP A 76 16.26 -0.76 11.01
N PRO A 77 16.70 0.15 10.12
CA PRO A 77 15.87 1.15 9.44
C PRO A 77 15.31 0.72 8.06
N GLU A 78 15.88 -0.29 7.37
CA GLU A 78 15.77 -0.46 5.93
C GLU A 78 14.33 -0.70 5.45
N LEU A 79 13.60 -1.64 6.07
CA LEU A 79 12.20 -1.88 5.72
C LEU A 79 11.32 -0.68 6.08
N ILE A 80 11.54 -0.07 7.24
CA ILE A 80 10.79 1.12 7.68
C ILE A 80 10.97 2.27 6.69
N ASP A 81 12.19 2.51 6.22
CA ASP A 81 12.46 3.56 5.23
C ASP A 81 11.72 3.29 3.90
N ILE A 82 11.65 2.03 3.47
CA ILE A 82 10.84 1.64 2.30
C ILE A 82 9.35 1.93 2.54
N LEU A 83 8.81 1.55 3.69
CA LEU A 83 7.39 1.80 4.02
C LEU A 83 7.06 3.29 4.08
N VAL A 84 7.98 4.13 4.59
CA VAL A 84 7.83 5.59 4.58
C VAL A 84 7.87 6.16 3.16
N GLU A 85 8.82 5.70 2.34
CA GLU A 85 8.94 6.11 0.92
C GLU A 85 7.66 5.78 0.14
N PHE A 86 7.07 4.61 0.40
CA PHE A 86 5.88 4.11 -0.30
C PHE A 86 4.58 4.29 0.49
N LYS A 87 4.50 5.32 1.35
CA LYS A 87 3.32 5.58 2.18
C LYS A 87 2.00 5.66 1.39
N TRP A 88 2.03 6.23 0.19
CA TRP A 88 0.84 6.34 -0.64
C TRP A 88 0.34 5.00 -1.14
N ASP A 89 1.24 4.05 -1.35
CA ASP A 89 0.93 2.69 -1.75
C ASP A 89 0.27 1.91 -0.62
N LEU A 90 0.76 2.09 0.61
CA LEU A 90 0.15 1.52 1.81
C LEU A 90 -1.26 2.08 2.04
N LEU A 91 -1.44 3.39 1.91
CA LEU A 91 -2.74 4.03 2.06
C LEU A 91 -3.71 3.64 0.93
N PHE A 92 -3.23 3.49 -0.30
CA PHE A 92 -4.02 2.99 -1.42
C PHE A 92 -4.52 1.56 -1.15
N ASN A 93 -3.61 0.67 -0.74
CA ASN A 93 -3.96 -0.71 -0.38
C ASN A 93 -4.97 -0.75 0.79
N ARG A 94 -4.82 0.14 1.79
CA ARG A 94 -5.79 0.31 2.87
C ARG A 94 -7.19 0.64 2.35
N GLN A 95 -7.33 1.54 1.39
CA GLN A 95 -8.63 1.87 0.80
C GLN A 95 -9.26 0.68 0.08
N LEU A 96 -8.47 -0.11 -0.65
CA LEU A 96 -8.95 -1.33 -1.29
C LEU A 96 -9.47 -2.33 -0.24
N ARG A 97 -8.76 -2.51 0.87
CA ARG A 97 -9.17 -3.40 1.97
C ARG A 97 -10.46 -2.98 2.64
N PHE A 98 -10.72 -1.69 2.79
CA PHE A 98 -11.97 -1.18 3.36
C PHE A 98 -13.15 -1.25 2.38
N SER A 99 -12.91 -1.35 1.09
CA SER A 99 -13.92 -1.45 0.04
C SER A 99 -14.08 -2.89 -0.50
N ARG A 100 -14.03 -3.88 0.40
CA ARG A 100 -14.06 -5.33 0.08
C ARG A 100 -15.35 -5.83 -0.59
N ASN A 101 -16.35 -4.99 -0.78
CA ASN A 101 -17.56 -5.31 -1.56
C ASN A 101 -17.34 -5.31 -3.08
N GLN A 102 -16.18 -4.87 -3.56
CA GLN A 102 -15.81 -4.83 -4.97
C GLN A 102 -14.82 -5.96 -5.29
N ALA A 103 -15.25 -6.90 -6.16
CA ALA A 103 -14.45 -8.08 -6.51
C ALA A 103 -13.07 -7.72 -7.10
N GLU A 104 -13.00 -6.64 -7.89
CA GLU A 104 -11.76 -6.15 -8.49
C GLU A 104 -10.75 -5.70 -7.41
N TYR A 105 -11.21 -5.01 -6.35
CA TYR A 105 -10.34 -4.58 -5.26
C TYR A 105 -9.80 -5.77 -4.46
N ILE A 106 -10.63 -6.79 -4.22
CA ILE A 106 -10.19 -8.04 -3.56
C ILE A 106 -9.09 -8.71 -4.37
N GLN A 107 -9.25 -8.80 -5.71
CA GLN A 107 -8.24 -9.39 -6.59
C GLN A 107 -6.91 -8.63 -6.53
N VAL A 108 -6.95 -7.29 -6.53
CA VAL A 108 -5.74 -6.47 -6.42
C VAL A 108 -5.08 -6.63 -5.06
N VAL A 109 -5.85 -6.65 -3.96
CA VAL A 109 -5.31 -6.90 -2.61
C VAL A 109 -4.62 -8.26 -2.52
N ASN A 110 -5.25 -9.32 -3.05
CA ASN A 110 -4.65 -10.65 -3.05
C ASN A 110 -3.34 -10.67 -3.83
N LYS A 111 -3.32 -10.10 -5.03
CA LYS A 111 -2.11 -10.01 -5.85
C LYS A 111 -1.01 -9.19 -5.19
N THR A 112 -1.37 -8.09 -4.53
CA THR A 112 -0.41 -7.28 -3.76
C THR A 112 0.20 -8.09 -2.61
N ASN A 113 -0.63 -8.85 -1.86
CA ASN A 113 -0.14 -9.70 -0.77
C ASN A 113 0.83 -10.79 -1.27
N GLU A 114 0.57 -11.37 -2.45
CA GLU A 114 1.48 -12.34 -3.07
C GLU A 114 2.82 -11.72 -3.46
N LEU A 115 2.82 -10.48 -3.97
CA LEU A 115 4.03 -9.79 -4.40
C LEU A 115 4.91 -9.34 -3.23
N VAL A 116 4.31 -8.66 -2.26
CA VAL A 116 5.02 -7.92 -1.20
C VAL A 116 5.18 -8.75 0.09
N GLY A 117 4.22 -9.63 0.41
CA GLY A 117 4.17 -10.31 1.70
C GLY A 117 5.35 -11.24 2.02
N ASN A 118 5.89 -11.95 1.02
CA ASN A 118 6.90 -12.98 1.27
C ASN A 118 8.24 -12.41 1.76
N ALA A 119 8.71 -11.31 1.18
CA ALA A 119 9.99 -10.69 1.58
C ALA A 119 9.93 -10.18 3.02
N PHE A 120 8.83 -9.53 3.38
CA PHE A 120 8.56 -9.06 4.74
C PHE A 120 8.55 -10.20 5.75
N VAL A 121 7.79 -11.28 5.48
CA VAL A 121 7.69 -12.44 6.39
C VAL A 121 9.07 -13.05 6.66
N MET A 122 9.88 -13.24 5.61
CA MET A 122 11.22 -13.82 5.75
C MET A 122 12.13 -12.97 6.63
N LEU A 123 12.11 -11.66 6.44
CA LEU A 123 12.90 -10.73 7.23
C LEU A 123 12.44 -10.73 8.71
N TRP A 124 11.12 -10.72 8.91
CA TRP A 124 10.51 -10.71 10.24
C TRP A 124 10.83 -11.98 11.03
N VAL A 125 10.66 -13.16 10.42
CA VAL A 125 11.00 -14.45 11.03
C VAL A 125 12.47 -14.50 11.41
N LYS A 126 13.36 -14.03 10.52
CA LYS A 126 14.80 -13.99 10.76
C LYS A 126 15.17 -13.08 11.95
N GLU A 127 14.64 -11.87 12.00
CA GLU A 127 14.96 -10.92 13.09
C GLU A 127 14.36 -11.30 14.43
N LEU A 128 13.16 -11.89 14.42
CA LEU A 128 12.51 -12.30 15.66
C LEU A 128 13.08 -13.60 16.22
N ASN A 129 13.76 -14.39 15.38
CA ASN A 129 14.28 -15.72 15.73
C ASN A 129 13.20 -16.59 16.41
N LEU A 130 11.97 -16.57 15.85
CA LEU A 130 10.82 -17.28 16.39
C LEU A 130 10.92 -18.77 16.08
N ASN A 131 10.68 -19.60 17.09
CA ASN A 131 10.61 -21.05 16.95
C ASN A 131 9.14 -21.49 16.81
N PHE A 132 8.45 -20.96 15.78
CA PHE A 132 7.06 -21.28 15.47
C PHE A 132 6.94 -22.19 14.25
N SER A 133 5.85 -22.97 14.18
CA SER A 133 5.52 -23.68 12.95
C SER A 133 5.17 -22.71 11.82
N PRO A 134 5.35 -23.09 10.54
CA PRO A 134 4.98 -22.25 9.39
C PRO A 134 3.53 -21.75 9.45
N GLU A 135 2.60 -22.60 9.90
CA GLU A 135 1.18 -22.27 10.03
C GLU A 135 0.95 -21.18 11.08
N LYS A 136 1.65 -21.27 12.23
CA LYS A 136 1.57 -20.26 13.30
C LYS A 136 2.17 -18.92 12.84
N ILE A 137 3.28 -18.95 12.08
CA ILE A 137 3.88 -17.77 11.48
C ILE A 137 2.90 -17.09 10.51
N ALA A 138 2.29 -17.88 9.60
CA ALA A 138 1.34 -17.36 8.63
C ALA A 138 0.13 -16.71 9.30
N ALA A 139 -0.48 -17.38 10.31
CA ALA A 139 -1.62 -16.84 11.04
C ALA A 139 -1.27 -15.54 11.81
N LEU A 140 -0.10 -15.50 12.46
CA LEU A 140 0.35 -14.32 13.18
C LEU A 140 0.62 -13.16 12.23
N PHE A 141 1.21 -13.45 11.07
CA PHE A 141 1.46 -12.45 10.04
C PHE A 141 0.16 -11.87 9.46
N GLU A 142 -0.82 -12.72 9.16
CA GLU A 142 -2.13 -12.29 8.67
C GLU A 142 -2.82 -11.34 9.66
N LEU A 143 -2.85 -11.72 10.95
CA LEU A 143 -3.38 -10.86 12.01
C LEU A 143 -2.62 -9.53 12.13
N ALA A 144 -1.29 -9.57 12.08
CA ALA A 144 -0.45 -8.38 12.14
C ALA A 144 -0.70 -7.45 10.94
N LEU A 145 -0.84 -8.01 9.74
CA LEU A 145 -1.10 -7.27 8.51
C LEU A 145 -2.47 -6.58 8.55
N GLU A 146 -3.53 -7.29 8.96
CA GLU A 146 -4.86 -6.69 9.11
C GLU A 146 -4.85 -5.58 10.18
N ASN A 147 -4.20 -5.82 11.32
CA ASN A 147 -4.04 -4.83 12.38
C ASN A 147 -3.27 -3.59 11.89
N PHE A 148 -2.20 -3.79 11.11
CA PHE A 148 -1.42 -2.71 10.51
C PHE A 148 -2.30 -1.80 9.65
N TYR A 149 -3.05 -2.38 8.71
CA TYR A 149 -3.91 -1.60 7.82
C TYR A 149 -5.09 -0.92 8.53
N LEU A 150 -5.53 -1.41 9.69
CA LEU A 150 -6.51 -0.71 10.52
C LEU A 150 -5.94 0.54 11.19
N GLN A 151 -4.66 0.51 11.57
CA GLN A 151 -4.03 1.59 12.34
C GLN A 151 -3.41 2.69 11.49
N ILE A 152 -2.87 2.38 10.30
CA ILE A 152 -2.18 3.37 9.48
C ILE A 152 -3.12 4.46 8.95
N ASN A 153 -2.59 5.67 8.85
CA ASN A 153 -3.21 6.83 8.22
C ASN A 153 -2.13 7.79 7.70
N SER A 154 -2.52 8.90 7.08
CA SER A 154 -1.58 9.87 6.49
C SER A 154 -0.61 10.49 7.50
N ASP A 155 -1.01 10.55 8.78
CA ASP A 155 -0.30 11.29 9.82
C ASP A 155 0.70 10.42 10.57
N ASN A 156 0.48 9.10 10.63
CA ASN A 156 1.32 8.19 11.41
C ASN A 156 2.30 7.34 10.58
N LEU A 157 2.25 7.38 9.26
CA LEU A 157 3.22 6.69 8.40
C LEU A 157 4.55 7.44 8.33
N HIS A 158 5.27 7.44 9.46
CA HIS A 158 6.62 7.98 9.60
C HIS A 158 7.48 7.02 10.44
N HIS A 159 8.80 7.17 10.34
CA HIS A 159 9.78 6.24 10.91
C HIS A 159 9.52 5.92 12.39
N THR A 160 9.31 6.91 13.23
CA THR A 160 9.13 6.71 14.68
C THR A 160 7.94 5.80 15.00
N TRP A 161 6.78 6.08 14.38
CA TRP A 161 5.58 5.27 14.62
C TRP A 161 5.75 3.83 14.11
N LEU A 162 6.36 3.66 12.94
CA LEU A 162 6.61 2.33 12.38
C LEU A 162 7.59 1.53 13.24
N SER A 163 8.67 2.17 13.74
CA SER A 163 9.62 1.53 14.67
C SER A 163 8.92 1.05 15.94
N GLU A 164 8.10 1.90 16.56
CA GLU A 164 7.30 1.54 17.73
C GLU A 164 6.32 0.40 17.44
N TYR A 165 5.63 0.44 16.29
CA TYR A 165 4.71 -0.60 15.86
C TYR A 165 5.41 -1.96 15.74
N PHE A 166 6.55 -2.02 15.05
CA PHE A 166 7.30 -3.26 14.88
C PHE A 166 7.92 -3.77 16.19
N GLN A 167 8.37 -2.88 17.07
CA GLN A 167 8.83 -3.27 18.41
C GLN A 167 7.68 -3.88 19.25
N ASN A 168 6.46 -3.33 19.14
CA ASN A 168 5.30 -3.89 19.81
C ASN A 168 4.95 -5.29 19.26
N LEU A 169 4.94 -5.47 17.93
CA LEU A 169 4.75 -6.79 17.31
C LEU A 169 5.80 -7.80 17.79
N LYS A 170 7.06 -7.38 17.88
CA LYS A 170 8.15 -8.22 18.37
C LYS A 170 7.90 -8.68 19.81
N ARG A 171 7.46 -7.77 20.69
CA ARG A 171 7.12 -8.11 22.08
C ARG A 171 5.96 -9.09 22.17
N LEU A 172 4.89 -8.88 21.37
CA LEU A 172 3.75 -9.79 21.32
C LEU A 172 4.16 -11.19 20.83
N ALA A 173 4.90 -11.27 19.73
CA ALA A 173 5.35 -12.54 19.19
C ALA A 173 6.18 -13.34 20.21
N LYS A 174 7.10 -12.68 20.93
CA LYS A 174 7.89 -13.32 21.98
C LYS A 174 7.07 -13.77 23.19
N ALA A 175 5.99 -13.08 23.54
CA ALA A 175 5.10 -13.49 24.61
C ALA A 175 4.23 -14.71 24.27
N MET A 176 4.21 -15.14 23.00
CA MET A 176 3.46 -16.30 22.50
C MET A 176 4.35 -17.54 22.31
N GLU A 177 5.66 -17.44 22.54
CA GLU A 177 6.60 -18.58 22.62
C GLU A 177 6.41 -19.37 23.89
#